data_d14d17c5ff4ed2e4e915c9517628a87a
#
_entry.id   d14d17c5ff4ed2e4e915c9517628a87a
#
_cell.length_a   1.000
_cell.length_b   1.000
_cell.length_c   1.000
_cell.angle_alpha   90.00
_cell.angle_beta   90.00
_cell.angle_gamma   90.00
#
_symmetry.space_group_name_H-M   'P 1'
#
loop_
_entity.id
_entity.type
_entity.pdbx_description
1 polymer ?
#
loop_
_entity_poly.entity_id
_entity_poly.type
_entity_poly.pdbx_seq_one_letter_code
_entity_poly.pdbx_strand_id
1 'polypeptide(L)'
;MDPARPTYVPRNNLPVDIDSELSRVSINIGGLRASREPLILDTVLGSCIAACLYDQETGIGGMNHFMLPEGADPKNPASTRYGVYAMELLIAELMKIGADRSRFQAKIFGGGHVL
;
A
#
# COMPACT_ATOMS: atom_id res chain seq x y z
N MET A 1 17.37 10.00 16.38
CA MET A 1 16.44 9.95 15.23
C MET A 1 16.90 10.91 14.16
N ASP A 2 16.96 10.50 12.93
CA ASP A 2 17.26 11.38 11.80
C ASP A 2 16.03 12.25 11.50
N PRO A 3 16.11 13.59 11.69
CA PRO A 3 14.97 14.46 11.44
C PRO A 3 14.59 14.57 9.97
N ALA A 4 15.47 14.16 9.05
CA ALA A 4 15.20 14.18 7.62
C ALA A 4 14.47 12.92 7.14
N ARG A 5 14.36 11.90 7.98
CA ARG A 5 13.73 10.64 7.58
C ARG A 5 12.20 10.78 7.59
N PRO A 6 11.53 10.36 6.49
CA PRO A 6 10.09 10.40 6.44
C PRO A 6 9.47 9.52 7.53
N THR A 7 8.33 9.95 8.07
CA THR A 7 7.59 9.22 9.08
C THR A 7 6.17 9.01 8.56
N TYR A 8 5.66 7.79 8.74
CA TYR A 8 4.27 7.53 8.38
C TYR A 8 3.34 8.32 9.28
N VAL A 9 2.41 9.06 8.67
CA VAL A 9 1.36 9.79 9.38
C VAL A 9 0.03 9.42 8.72
N PRO A 10 -0.95 8.90 9.48
CA PRO A 10 -2.27 8.64 8.94
C PRO A 10 -2.90 9.92 8.39
N ARG A 11 -3.64 9.80 7.29
CA ARG A 11 -4.21 10.97 6.61
C ARG A 11 -5.06 11.84 7.54
N ASN A 12 -5.82 11.24 8.43
CA ASN A 12 -6.68 11.99 9.34
C ASN A 12 -5.91 12.80 10.38
N ASN A 13 -4.61 12.59 10.51
CA ASN A 13 -3.73 13.32 11.42
C ASN A 13 -2.82 14.31 10.69
N LEU A 14 -3.00 14.46 9.36
CA LEU A 14 -2.19 15.40 8.60
C LEU A 14 -2.71 16.83 8.78
N PRO A 15 -1.81 17.84 8.77
CA PRO A 15 -2.24 19.23 8.69
C PRO A 15 -3.10 19.50 7.46
N VAL A 16 -3.98 20.49 7.55
CA VAL A 16 -4.98 20.78 6.50
C VAL A 16 -4.35 21.03 5.14
N ASP A 17 -3.20 21.68 5.11
CA ASP A 17 -2.55 22.15 3.87
C ASP A 17 -1.44 21.22 3.38
N ILE A 18 -1.20 20.09 4.03
CA ILE A 18 -0.08 19.22 3.64
C ILE A 18 -0.28 18.64 2.23
N ASP A 19 -1.52 18.44 1.82
CA ASP A 19 -1.84 17.92 0.50
C ASP A 19 -1.31 18.82 -0.63
N SER A 20 -1.18 20.13 -0.39
CA SER A 20 -0.67 21.05 -1.41
C SER A 20 0.84 21.01 -1.55
N GLU A 21 1.56 20.49 -0.55
CA GLU A 21 3.03 20.47 -0.54
C GLU A 21 3.60 19.12 -1.00
N LEU A 22 2.81 18.04 -0.93
CA LEU A 22 3.28 16.72 -1.29
C LEU A 22 2.84 16.33 -2.69
N SER A 23 3.72 15.61 -3.37
CA SER A 23 3.36 14.98 -4.64
C SER A 23 2.31 13.89 -4.41
N ARG A 24 1.41 13.77 -5.36
CA ARG A 24 0.33 12.78 -5.32
C ARG A 24 0.51 11.79 -6.45
N VAL A 25 0.43 10.50 -6.12
CA VAL A 25 0.52 9.41 -7.08
C VAL A 25 -0.71 8.52 -6.92
N SER A 26 -1.45 8.36 -8.01
CA SER A 26 -2.63 7.48 -8.03
C SER A 26 -2.22 6.09 -8.48
N ILE A 27 -2.67 5.08 -7.76
CA ILE A 27 -2.34 3.69 -8.02
C ILE A 27 -3.52 3.03 -8.74
N ASN A 28 -3.32 2.63 -9.97
CA ASN A 28 -4.33 1.93 -10.76
C ASN A 28 -4.27 0.42 -10.49
N ILE A 29 -5.31 -0.29 -10.93
CA ILE A 29 -5.39 -1.75 -10.79
C ILE A 29 -4.13 -2.39 -11.37
N GLY A 30 -3.52 -3.27 -10.61
CA GLY A 30 -2.28 -3.94 -10.98
C GLY A 30 -1.03 -3.14 -10.65
N GLY A 31 -1.18 -1.89 -10.20
CA GLY A 31 -0.05 -1.04 -9.86
C GLY A 31 0.38 -1.15 -8.41
N LEU A 32 1.58 -0.63 -8.16
CA LEU A 32 2.09 -0.45 -6.82
C LEU A 32 3.09 0.70 -6.80
N ARG A 33 3.29 1.25 -5.61
CA ARG A 33 4.33 2.25 -5.39
C ARG A 33 4.93 2.07 -4.01
N ALA A 34 6.26 2.03 -3.95
CA ALA A 34 7.01 2.08 -2.71
C ALA A 34 7.83 3.37 -2.71
N SER A 35 7.95 4.04 -1.57
CA SER A 35 8.64 5.31 -1.50
C SER A 35 9.36 5.52 -0.18
N ARG A 36 10.54 6.11 -0.26
CA ARG A 36 11.26 6.67 0.88
C ARG A 36 10.89 8.13 1.09
N GLU A 37 10.41 8.79 0.03
CA GLU A 37 10.07 10.20 0.05
C GLU A 37 8.62 10.39 0.50
N PRO A 38 8.31 11.53 1.13
CA PRO A 38 6.92 11.83 1.49
C PRO A 38 6.07 11.97 0.23
N LEU A 39 5.08 11.10 0.10
CA LEU A 39 4.13 11.10 -1.01
C LEU A 39 2.73 10.87 -0.48
N ILE A 40 1.76 11.37 -1.21
CA ILE A 40 0.38 10.97 -1.05
C ILE A 40 0.09 9.89 -2.09
N LEU A 41 -0.24 8.70 -1.62
CA LEU A 41 -0.67 7.62 -2.48
C LEU A 41 -2.19 7.50 -2.37
N ASP A 42 -2.87 7.53 -3.49
CA ASP A 42 -4.33 7.41 -3.50
C ASP A 42 -4.80 6.40 -4.54
N THR A 43 -6.02 5.94 -4.36
CA THR A 43 -6.66 5.04 -5.31
C THR A 43 -8.18 5.11 -5.12
N VAL A 44 -8.89 4.63 -6.12
CA VAL A 44 -10.35 4.50 -6.07
C VAL A 44 -10.68 3.01 -6.03
N LEU A 45 -11.41 2.60 -5.01
CA LEU A 45 -11.72 1.20 -4.77
C LEU A 45 -13.23 0.96 -4.83
N GLY A 46 -13.60 -0.16 -5.43
CA GLY A 46 -14.91 -0.78 -5.28
C GLY A 46 -14.71 -2.17 -4.71
N SER A 47 -14.78 -3.19 -5.56
CA SER A 47 -14.53 -4.58 -5.17
C SER A 47 -13.05 -4.93 -5.07
N CYS A 48 -12.17 -4.09 -5.61
CA CYS A 48 -10.73 -4.29 -5.55
C CYS A 48 -10.19 -4.08 -4.15
N ILE A 49 -8.92 -4.44 -3.96
CA ILE A 49 -8.22 -4.32 -2.69
C ILE A 49 -7.00 -3.43 -2.87
N ALA A 50 -6.76 -2.58 -1.88
CA ALA A 50 -5.49 -1.87 -1.73
C ALA A 50 -4.88 -2.25 -0.39
N ALA A 51 -3.62 -2.65 -0.42
CA ALA A 51 -2.85 -2.89 0.79
C ALA A 51 -1.82 -1.78 0.95
N CYS A 52 -1.76 -1.23 2.15
CA CYS A 52 -0.76 -0.25 2.53
C CYS A 52 0.18 -0.91 3.52
N LEU A 53 1.47 -0.88 3.23
CA LEU A 53 2.51 -1.37 4.14
C LEU A 53 3.47 -0.24 4.47
N TYR A 54 3.93 -0.23 5.70
CA TYR A 54 4.91 0.79 6.09
C TYR A 54 5.80 0.27 7.22
N ASP A 55 7.01 0.81 7.22
CA ASP A 55 8.03 0.58 8.25
C ASP A 55 8.24 1.90 8.98
N GLN A 56 7.69 2.01 10.18
CA GLN A 56 7.72 3.24 10.95
C GLN A 56 9.13 3.71 11.28
N GLU A 57 10.06 2.79 11.44
CA GLU A 57 11.43 3.13 11.82
C GLU A 57 12.17 3.81 10.69
N THR A 58 11.97 3.37 9.44
CA THR A 58 12.61 3.96 8.27
C THR A 58 11.77 5.04 7.62
N GLY A 59 10.48 5.07 7.89
CA GLY A 59 9.54 5.96 7.20
C GLY A 59 9.19 5.51 5.80
N ILE A 60 9.63 4.32 5.40
CA ILE A 60 9.34 3.78 4.08
C ILE A 60 7.94 3.19 4.06
N GLY A 61 7.17 3.51 3.04
CA GLY A 61 5.83 2.99 2.89
C GLY A 61 5.43 2.81 1.44
N GLY A 62 4.34 2.10 1.23
CA GLY A 62 3.85 1.84 -0.11
C GLY A 62 2.43 1.30 -0.12
N MET A 63 1.89 1.21 -1.32
CA MET A 63 0.54 0.74 -1.54
C MET A 63 0.47 -0.02 -2.86
N ASN A 64 -0.35 -1.05 -2.90
CA ASN A 64 -0.72 -1.73 -4.14
C ASN A 64 -2.23 -1.62 -4.36
N HIS A 65 -2.65 -2.02 -5.54
CA HIS A 65 -4.07 -2.09 -5.89
C HIS A 65 -4.26 -3.34 -6.74
N PHE A 66 -5.01 -4.30 -6.24
CA PHE A 66 -5.22 -5.54 -6.97
C PHE A 66 -6.67 -5.99 -6.89
N MET A 67 -7.07 -6.78 -7.87
CA MET A 67 -8.40 -7.33 -7.97
C MET A 67 -8.34 -8.82 -7.63
N LEU A 68 -9.24 -9.26 -6.75
CA LEU A 68 -9.42 -10.69 -6.55
C LEU A 68 -10.29 -11.24 -7.68
N PRO A 69 -9.94 -12.42 -8.24
CA PRO A 69 -10.77 -13.03 -9.25
C PRO A 69 -12.18 -13.29 -8.75
N GLU A 70 -13.18 -13.13 -9.62
CA GLU A 70 -14.53 -13.48 -9.31
C GLU A 70 -14.60 -14.97 -8.95
N GLY A 71 -15.35 -15.28 -7.89
CA GLY A 71 -15.46 -16.66 -7.42
C GLY A 71 -14.21 -17.15 -6.67
N ALA A 72 -13.39 -16.21 -6.14
CA ALA A 72 -12.23 -16.57 -5.34
C ALA A 72 -12.65 -17.51 -4.18
N ASP A 73 -11.96 -18.64 -4.07
CA ASP A 73 -12.24 -19.68 -3.09
C ASP A 73 -10.94 -19.97 -2.33
N PRO A 74 -10.92 -19.83 -0.98
CA PRO A 74 -9.72 -20.14 -0.20
C PRO A 74 -9.19 -21.56 -0.38
N LYS A 75 -10.05 -22.48 -0.83
CA LYS A 75 -9.66 -23.86 -1.10
C LYS A 75 -9.04 -24.05 -2.47
N ASN A 76 -9.11 -23.04 -3.34
CA ASN A 76 -8.55 -23.10 -4.68
C ASN A 76 -7.26 -22.27 -4.73
N PRO A 77 -6.08 -22.92 -4.81
CA PRO A 77 -4.80 -22.19 -4.82
C PRO A 77 -4.69 -21.17 -5.95
N ALA A 78 -5.33 -21.41 -7.08
CA ALA A 78 -5.27 -20.47 -8.20
C ALA A 78 -5.99 -19.17 -7.89
N SER A 79 -7.08 -19.20 -7.14
CA SER A 79 -7.85 -18.00 -6.80
C SER A 79 -7.19 -17.15 -5.71
N THR A 80 -6.39 -17.77 -4.84
CA THR A 80 -5.70 -17.06 -3.77
C THR A 80 -4.32 -16.57 -4.18
N ARG A 81 -3.73 -17.19 -5.20
CA ARG A 81 -2.36 -16.90 -5.62
C ARG A 81 -2.17 -15.47 -6.09
N TYR A 82 -3.17 -14.88 -6.70
CA TYR A 82 -3.08 -13.52 -7.23
C TYR A 82 -2.84 -12.49 -6.12
N GLY A 83 -3.59 -12.60 -5.02
CA GLY A 83 -3.40 -11.69 -3.89
C GLY A 83 -2.05 -11.88 -3.20
N VAL A 84 -1.61 -13.13 -3.04
CA VAL A 84 -0.31 -13.45 -2.48
C VAL A 84 0.79 -12.83 -3.33
N TYR A 85 0.71 -12.98 -4.65
CA TYR A 85 1.69 -12.42 -5.58
C TYR A 85 1.75 -10.89 -5.49
N ALA A 86 0.58 -10.23 -5.46
CA ALA A 86 0.52 -8.78 -5.33
C ALA A 86 1.18 -8.29 -4.04
N MET A 87 0.97 -9.00 -2.94
CA MET A 87 1.59 -8.64 -1.67
C MET A 87 3.10 -8.88 -1.68
N GLU A 88 3.54 -9.98 -2.27
CA GLU A 88 4.97 -10.26 -2.36
C GLU A 88 5.72 -9.22 -3.20
N LEU A 89 5.11 -8.74 -4.28
CA LEU A 89 5.70 -7.68 -5.09
C LEU A 89 5.84 -6.38 -4.28
N LEU A 90 4.81 -5.98 -3.54
CA LEU A 90 4.89 -4.78 -2.72
C LEU A 90 5.97 -4.92 -1.65
N ILE A 91 6.01 -6.06 -0.96
CA ILE A 91 7.02 -6.32 0.06
C ILE A 91 8.42 -6.25 -0.54
N ALA A 92 8.63 -6.86 -1.70
CA ALA A 92 9.92 -6.86 -2.38
C ALA A 92 10.36 -5.43 -2.74
N GLU A 93 9.46 -4.62 -3.27
CA GLU A 93 9.80 -3.24 -3.64
C GLU A 93 10.13 -2.40 -2.40
N LEU A 94 9.42 -2.59 -1.30
CA LEU A 94 9.71 -1.90 -0.06
C LEU A 94 11.08 -2.30 0.51
N MET A 95 11.40 -3.59 0.47
CA MET A 95 12.68 -4.09 0.96
C MET A 95 13.85 -3.60 0.10
N LYS A 96 13.66 -3.46 -1.21
CA LYS A 96 14.69 -2.94 -2.10
C LYS A 96 15.16 -1.54 -1.71
N ILE A 97 14.27 -0.73 -1.15
CA ILE A 97 14.60 0.65 -0.77
C ILE A 97 14.89 0.80 0.71
N GLY A 98 15.01 -0.29 1.44
CA GLY A 98 15.55 -0.30 2.79
C GLY A 98 14.59 -0.60 3.92
N ALA A 99 13.34 -0.95 3.63
CA ALA A 99 12.40 -1.35 4.68
C ALA A 99 12.74 -2.74 5.24
N ASP A 100 12.43 -2.95 6.50
CA ASP A 100 12.64 -4.24 7.17
C ASP A 100 11.30 -4.95 7.30
N ARG A 101 11.23 -6.14 6.70
CA ARG A 101 10.01 -6.94 6.69
C ARG A 101 9.47 -7.22 8.09
N SER A 102 10.34 -7.38 9.07
CA SER A 102 9.92 -7.69 10.45
C SER A 102 9.21 -6.54 11.14
N ARG A 103 9.29 -5.31 10.59
CA ARG A 103 8.68 -4.12 11.16
C ARG A 103 7.45 -3.66 10.39
N PHE A 104 7.04 -4.37 9.34
CA PHE A 104 5.91 -3.93 8.55
C PHE A 104 4.62 -3.89 9.36
N GLN A 105 3.92 -2.78 9.20
CA GLN A 105 2.54 -2.63 9.61
C GLN A 105 1.68 -2.49 8.38
N ALA A 106 0.44 -2.97 8.44
CA ALA A 106 -0.41 -3.05 7.27
C ALA A 106 -1.78 -2.46 7.55
N LYS A 107 -2.35 -1.86 6.50
CA LYS A 107 -3.77 -1.51 6.45
C LYS A 107 -4.31 -1.99 5.13
N ILE A 108 -5.47 -2.63 5.17
CA ILE A 108 -6.12 -3.20 4.00
C ILE A 108 -7.45 -2.52 3.80
N PHE A 109 -7.74 -2.13 2.57
CA PHE A 109 -8.96 -1.43 2.20
C PHE A 109 -9.62 -2.12 1.02
N GLY A 110 -10.93 -1.98 0.91
CA GLY A 110 -11.67 -2.47 -0.25
C GLY A 110 -12.38 -3.78 0.02
N GLY A 111 -12.54 -4.57 -1.04
CA GLY A 111 -13.28 -5.83 -0.97
C GLY A 111 -14.78 -5.63 -0.85
N GLY A 112 -15.30 -4.46 -1.22
CA GLY A 112 -16.73 -4.17 -1.18
C GLY A 112 -17.50 -5.00 -2.18
N HIS A 113 -18.76 -5.30 -1.85
CA HIS A 113 -19.67 -5.97 -2.77
C HIS A 113 -20.39 -4.89 -3.59
N VAL A 114 -19.93 -4.70 -4.82
CA VAL A 114 -20.45 -3.66 -5.72
C VAL A 114 -21.32 -4.33 -6.78
N LEU A 115 -22.56 -3.88 -6.90
CA LEU A 115 -23.51 -4.38 -7.90
C LEU A 115 -23.37 -3.61 -9.21
#